data_bdd007876c1e43d61390c60ad2d60f7b
#
_entry.id   bdd007876c1e43d61390c60ad2d60f7b
#
_cell.length_a   1.000
_cell.length_b   1.000
_cell.length_c   1.000
_cell.angle_alpha   90.00
_cell.angle_beta   90.00
_cell.angle_gamma   90.00
#
_symmetry.space_group_name_H-M   'P 1'
#
loop_
_entity.id
_entity.type
_entity.pdbx_description
1 polymer ?
#
loop_
_entity_poly.entity_id
_entity_poly.type
_entity_poly.pdbx_seq_one_letter_code
_entity_poly.pdbx_strand_id
1 'polypeptide(L)'
;MNLYLLFKSLHLIAVISWMAGLLYLPRIFVYHSEAEDDSQKKVFKIMERKLYNYIMMPAMLLSWLFGILLIHSLGFSVFSEIWMQIKIIAVIILTYYHLTLGKYLNDFAIDNNQKTPRFFRIYNEIPTVILIVVIFVVIFKPL
;
A
#
# COMPACT_ATOMS: atom_id res chain seq x y z
N MET A 1 -22.97 16.03 13.80
CA MET A 1 -22.03 14.95 13.40
C MET A 1 -20.60 15.47 13.55
N ASN A 2 -19.72 14.66 14.10
CA ASN A 2 -18.32 15.03 14.24
C ASN A 2 -17.56 14.67 12.96
N LEU A 3 -17.22 15.68 12.17
CA LEU A 3 -16.54 15.47 10.88
C LEU A 3 -15.15 14.86 11.06
N TYR A 4 -14.45 15.21 12.16
CA TYR A 4 -13.14 14.64 12.44
C TYR A 4 -13.21 13.12 12.58
N LEU A 5 -14.18 12.62 13.34
CA LEU A 5 -14.36 11.17 13.54
C LEU A 5 -14.79 10.49 12.25
N LEU A 6 -15.61 11.15 11.44
CA LEU A 6 -16.00 10.62 10.13
C LEU A 6 -14.77 10.49 9.20
N PHE A 7 -13.97 11.55 9.07
CA PHE A 7 -12.77 11.52 8.22
C PHE A 7 -11.76 10.50 8.73
N LYS A 8 -11.61 10.38 10.06
CA LYS A 8 -10.72 9.40 10.65
C LYS A 8 -11.16 7.97 10.33
N SER A 9 -12.46 7.71 10.40
CA SER A 9 -13.01 6.38 10.05
C SER A 9 -12.79 6.05 8.59
N LEU A 10 -13.07 6.99 7.70
CA LEU A 10 -12.88 6.80 6.26
C LEU A 10 -11.40 6.63 5.92
N HIS A 11 -10.54 7.38 6.59
CA HIS A 11 -9.09 7.25 6.42
C HIS A 11 -8.61 5.85 6.82
N LEU A 12 -9.07 5.34 7.97
CA LEU A 12 -8.70 4.00 8.42
C LEU A 12 -9.17 2.91 7.45
N ILE A 13 -10.40 3.02 6.95
CA ILE A 13 -10.93 2.06 5.98
C ILE A 13 -10.06 2.07 4.72
N ALA A 14 -9.72 3.24 4.22
CA ALA A 14 -8.88 3.37 3.02
C ALA A 14 -7.48 2.81 3.26
N VAL A 15 -6.87 3.12 4.39
CA VAL A 15 -5.51 2.64 4.73
C VAL A 15 -5.50 1.11 4.88
N ILE A 16 -6.48 0.53 5.55
CA ILE A 16 -6.57 -0.92 5.71
C ILE A 16 -6.72 -1.60 4.34
N SER A 17 -7.59 -1.07 3.49
CA SER A 17 -7.78 -1.62 2.14
C SER A 17 -6.50 -1.52 1.31
N TRP A 18 -5.81 -0.38 1.37
CA TRP A 18 -4.54 -0.17 0.67
C TRP A 18 -3.47 -1.13 1.16
N MET A 19 -3.30 -1.25 2.49
CA MET A 19 -2.30 -2.15 3.07
C MET A 19 -2.59 -3.60 2.74
N ALA A 20 -3.86 -4.01 2.73
CA ALA A 20 -4.23 -5.37 2.34
C ALA A 20 -3.75 -5.66 0.91
N GLY A 21 -3.96 -4.73 -0.01
CA GLY A 21 -3.48 -4.87 -1.39
C GLY A 21 -1.97 -4.89 -1.50
N LEU A 22 -1.29 -3.98 -0.79
CA LEU A 22 0.18 -3.92 -0.80
C LEU A 22 0.81 -5.20 -0.26
N LEU A 23 0.18 -5.87 0.70
CA LEU A 23 0.67 -7.12 1.26
C LEU A 23 0.32 -8.33 0.40
N TYR A 24 -0.75 -8.24 -0.39
CA TYR A 24 -1.24 -9.38 -1.17
C TYR A 24 -0.67 -9.44 -2.58
N LEU A 25 -0.54 -8.30 -3.26
CA LEU A 25 -0.10 -8.28 -4.66
C LEU A 25 1.26 -8.94 -4.88
N PRO A 26 2.30 -8.68 -4.05
CA PRO A 26 3.58 -9.38 -4.24
C PRO A 26 3.48 -10.89 -4.09
N ARG A 27 2.54 -11.39 -3.28
CA ARG A 27 2.29 -12.82 -3.16
C ARG A 27 1.75 -13.40 -4.46
N ILE A 28 0.85 -12.67 -5.12
CA ILE A 28 0.35 -13.08 -6.44
C ILE A 28 1.51 -13.13 -7.43
N PHE A 29 2.41 -12.15 -7.38
CA PHE A 29 3.61 -12.13 -8.24
C PHE A 29 4.49 -13.35 -8.02
N VAL A 30 4.64 -13.83 -6.76
CA VAL A 30 5.39 -15.04 -6.47
C VAL A 30 4.81 -16.22 -7.24
N TYR A 31 3.50 -16.45 -7.12
CA TYR A 31 2.82 -17.55 -7.78
C TYR A 31 2.83 -17.38 -9.29
N HIS A 32 2.64 -16.16 -9.78
CA HIS A 32 2.69 -15.88 -11.21
C HIS A 32 4.07 -16.20 -11.80
N SER A 33 5.13 -15.84 -11.10
CA SER A 33 6.51 -16.08 -11.56
C SER A 33 6.86 -17.58 -11.54
N GLU A 34 6.18 -18.38 -10.73
CA GLU A 34 6.33 -19.82 -10.67
C GLU A 34 5.43 -20.58 -11.68
N ALA A 35 4.40 -19.90 -12.20
CA ALA A 35 3.42 -20.57 -13.09
C ALA A 35 4.05 -20.91 -14.44
N GLU A 36 3.81 -22.13 -14.90
CA GLU A 36 4.27 -22.62 -16.19
C GLU A 36 3.15 -22.69 -17.23
N ASP A 37 1.92 -22.90 -16.77
CA ASP A 37 0.73 -23.03 -17.58
C ASP A 37 0.19 -21.66 -18.01
N ASP A 38 -0.01 -21.44 -19.30
CA ASP A 38 -0.52 -20.18 -19.83
C ASP A 38 -1.91 -19.82 -19.29
N SER A 39 -2.75 -20.81 -19.02
CA SER A 39 -4.08 -20.55 -18.45
C SER A 39 -3.97 -20.00 -17.02
N GLN A 40 -3.04 -20.49 -16.22
CA GLN A 40 -2.76 -19.95 -14.87
C GLN A 40 -2.21 -18.53 -14.95
N LYS A 41 -1.26 -18.29 -15.85
CA LYS A 41 -0.70 -16.95 -16.05
C LYS A 41 -1.78 -15.95 -16.41
N LYS A 42 -2.71 -16.32 -17.26
CA LYS A 42 -3.82 -15.46 -17.65
C LYS A 42 -4.70 -15.09 -16.46
N VAL A 43 -5.01 -16.05 -15.59
CA VAL A 43 -5.79 -15.79 -14.37
C VAL A 43 -5.03 -14.83 -13.45
N PHE A 44 -3.74 -15.04 -13.24
CA PHE A 44 -2.93 -14.14 -12.40
C PHE A 44 -2.89 -12.72 -12.96
N LYS A 45 -2.77 -12.54 -14.27
CA LYS A 45 -2.82 -11.23 -14.89
C LYS A 45 -4.12 -10.50 -14.58
N ILE A 46 -5.24 -11.21 -14.63
CA ILE A 46 -6.56 -10.63 -14.31
C ILE A 46 -6.64 -10.24 -12.84
N MET A 47 -6.20 -11.14 -11.94
CA MET A 47 -6.22 -10.88 -10.49
C MET A 47 -5.36 -9.67 -10.13
N GLU A 48 -4.15 -9.61 -10.66
CA GLU A 48 -3.22 -8.51 -10.41
C GLU A 48 -3.78 -7.17 -10.87
N ARG A 49 -4.30 -7.14 -12.10
CA ARG A 49 -4.86 -5.92 -12.68
C ARG A 49 -6.06 -5.41 -11.89
N LYS A 50 -6.97 -6.31 -11.51
CA LYS A 50 -8.16 -5.92 -10.75
C LYS A 50 -7.81 -5.46 -9.36
N LEU A 51 -6.90 -6.17 -8.69
CA LEU A 51 -6.47 -5.77 -7.36
C LEU A 51 -5.82 -4.39 -7.39
N TYR A 52 -4.90 -4.16 -8.31
CA TYR A 52 -4.18 -2.89 -8.40
C TYR A 52 -5.09 -1.73 -8.79
N ASN A 53 -5.86 -1.90 -9.86
CA ASN A 53 -6.62 -0.78 -10.43
C ASN A 53 -7.93 -0.51 -9.70
N TYR A 54 -8.58 -1.53 -9.14
CA TYR A 54 -9.92 -1.37 -8.57
C TYR A 54 -9.92 -1.28 -7.05
N ILE A 55 -8.87 -1.72 -6.37
CA ILE A 55 -8.77 -1.69 -4.92
C ILE A 55 -7.62 -0.83 -4.46
N MET A 56 -6.41 -1.13 -4.90
CA MET A 56 -5.20 -0.48 -4.39
C MET A 56 -5.11 0.99 -4.81
N MET A 57 -5.32 1.30 -6.07
CA MET A 57 -5.20 2.67 -6.55
C MET A 57 -6.24 3.60 -5.91
N PRO A 58 -7.55 3.25 -5.91
CA PRO A 58 -8.54 4.07 -5.21
C PRO A 58 -8.26 4.18 -3.71
N ALA A 59 -7.84 3.09 -3.06
CA ALA A 59 -7.55 3.10 -1.63
C ALA A 59 -6.37 4.01 -1.31
N MET A 60 -5.32 3.99 -2.13
CA MET A 60 -4.18 4.90 -1.95
C MET A 60 -4.61 6.36 -2.05
N LEU A 61 -5.37 6.69 -3.10
CA LEU A 61 -5.83 8.07 -3.32
C LEU A 61 -6.73 8.54 -2.18
N LEU A 62 -7.64 7.69 -1.72
CA LEU A 62 -8.53 8.03 -0.59
C LEU A 62 -7.76 8.13 0.72
N SER A 63 -6.73 7.31 0.93
CA SER A 63 -5.87 7.41 2.10
C SER A 63 -5.18 8.76 2.16
N TRP A 64 -4.63 9.23 1.06
CA TRP A 64 -4.00 10.56 0.97
C TRP A 64 -5.03 11.66 1.19
N LEU A 65 -6.19 11.58 0.52
CA LEU A 65 -7.23 12.59 0.64
C LEU A 65 -7.69 12.76 2.08
N PHE A 66 -8.11 11.67 2.72
CA PHE A 66 -8.61 11.74 4.09
C PHE A 66 -7.50 12.03 5.09
N GLY A 67 -6.27 11.60 4.82
CA GLY A 67 -5.11 11.97 5.62
C GLY A 67 -4.86 13.46 5.61
N ILE A 68 -4.91 14.09 4.45
CA ILE A 68 -4.75 15.54 4.31
C ILE A 68 -5.89 16.29 5.02
N LEU A 69 -7.14 15.82 4.88
CA LEU A 69 -8.27 16.43 5.56
C LEU A 69 -8.13 16.33 7.09
N LEU A 70 -7.61 15.23 7.60
CA LEU A 70 -7.34 15.07 9.03
C LEU A 70 -6.26 16.04 9.51
N ILE A 71 -5.20 16.22 8.75
CA ILE A 71 -4.13 17.17 9.10
C ILE A 71 -4.71 18.58 9.14
N HIS A 72 -5.53 18.93 8.19
CA HIS A 72 -6.20 20.24 8.18
C HIS A 72 -7.08 20.43 9.42
N SER A 73 -7.79 19.39 9.85
CA SER A 73 -8.65 19.43 11.05
C SER A 73 -7.82 19.55 12.33
N LEU A 74 -6.66 18.89 12.40
CA LEU A 74 -5.78 18.94 13.57
C LEU A 74 -4.95 20.21 13.64
N GLY A 75 -4.75 20.87 12.50
CA GLY A 75 -3.88 22.02 12.38
C GLY A 75 -2.47 21.64 11.94
N PHE A 76 -1.80 22.55 11.25
CA PHE A 76 -0.47 22.28 10.68
C PHE A 76 0.64 22.16 11.72
N SER A 77 0.36 22.55 12.98
CA SER A 77 1.33 22.36 14.08
C SER A 77 1.65 20.88 14.32
N VAL A 78 0.79 19.94 13.86
CA VAL A 78 1.02 18.52 14.00
C VAL A 78 2.30 18.07 13.26
N PHE A 79 2.75 18.81 12.26
CA PHE A 79 3.99 18.50 11.54
C PHE A 79 5.24 18.62 12.40
N SER A 80 5.18 19.33 13.55
CA SER A 80 6.30 19.39 14.49
C SER A 80 6.39 18.14 15.37
N GLU A 81 5.34 17.31 15.37
CA GLU A 81 5.32 16.08 16.15
C GLU A 81 6.15 14.99 15.47
N ILE A 82 7.01 14.32 16.22
CA ILE A 82 7.89 13.28 15.67
C ILE A 82 7.07 12.11 15.08
N TRP A 83 5.99 11.70 15.76
CA TRP A 83 5.17 10.60 15.27
C TRP A 83 4.55 10.91 13.90
N MET A 84 4.17 12.15 13.67
CA MET A 84 3.62 12.57 12.38
C MET A 84 4.69 12.57 11.30
N GLN A 85 5.89 13.04 11.62
CA GLN A 85 7.00 13.04 10.67
C GLN A 85 7.36 11.62 10.23
N ILE A 86 7.44 10.68 11.15
CA ILE A 86 7.72 9.28 10.85
C ILE A 86 6.60 8.68 9.99
N LYS A 87 5.35 8.97 10.33
CA LYS A 87 4.20 8.50 9.57
C LYS A 87 4.21 9.00 8.13
N ILE A 88 4.50 10.28 7.93
CA ILE A 88 4.55 10.89 6.60
C ILE A 88 5.66 10.25 5.76
N ILE A 89 6.85 10.08 6.32
CA ILE A 89 7.95 9.42 5.63
C ILE A 89 7.56 8.00 5.24
N ALA A 90 6.95 7.26 6.16
CA ALA A 90 6.49 5.90 5.90
C ALA A 90 5.45 5.85 4.77
N VAL A 91 4.50 6.78 4.75
CA VAL A 91 3.46 6.84 3.71
C VAL A 91 4.07 7.18 2.35
N ILE A 92 5.07 8.07 2.31
CA ILE A 92 5.78 8.37 1.06
C ILE A 92 6.50 7.13 0.55
N ILE A 93 7.17 6.38 1.42
CA ILE A 93 7.84 5.14 1.05
C ILE A 93 6.83 4.11 0.53
N LEU A 94 5.68 3.96 1.20
CA LEU A 94 4.61 3.05 0.76
C LEU A 94 4.05 3.45 -0.60
N THR A 95 3.91 4.75 -0.86
CA THR A 95 3.43 5.25 -2.15
C THR A 95 4.43 4.90 -3.26
N TYR A 96 5.71 5.11 -3.00
CA TYR A 96 6.76 4.70 -3.94
C TYR A 96 6.73 3.19 -4.18
N TYR A 97 6.62 2.40 -3.11
CA TYR A 97 6.49 0.95 -3.20
C TYR A 97 5.28 0.54 -4.06
N HIS A 98 4.13 1.19 -3.85
CA HIS A 98 2.91 0.96 -4.63
C HIS A 98 3.17 1.18 -6.13
N LEU A 99 3.86 2.27 -6.47
CA LEU A 99 4.18 2.58 -7.86
C LEU A 99 5.14 1.54 -8.46
N THR A 100 6.09 1.02 -7.69
CA THR A 100 6.96 -0.05 -8.17
C THR A 100 6.19 -1.34 -8.43
N LEU A 101 5.18 -1.64 -7.60
CA LEU A 101 4.30 -2.78 -7.86
C LEU A 101 3.55 -2.62 -9.17
N GLY A 102 3.14 -1.39 -9.50
CA GLY A 102 2.52 -1.10 -10.80
C GLY A 102 3.44 -1.39 -11.96
N LYS A 103 4.73 -1.10 -11.80
CA LYS A 103 5.74 -1.43 -12.82
C LYS A 103 5.85 -2.95 -13.00
N TYR A 104 5.93 -3.70 -11.90
CA TYR A 104 6.00 -5.17 -11.98
C TYR A 104 4.72 -5.76 -12.55
N LEU A 105 3.57 -5.19 -12.20
CA LEU A 105 2.28 -5.56 -12.78
C LEU A 105 2.34 -5.45 -14.31
N ASN A 106 2.85 -4.35 -14.81
CA ASN A 106 2.96 -4.13 -16.26
C ASN A 106 3.95 -5.12 -16.89
N ASP A 107 5.07 -5.40 -16.21
CA ASP A 107 6.04 -6.39 -16.70
C ASP A 107 5.39 -7.77 -16.85
N PHE A 108 4.59 -8.18 -15.89
CA PHE A 108 3.85 -9.44 -16.00
C PHE A 108 2.79 -9.40 -17.11
N ALA A 109 2.11 -8.26 -17.27
CA ALA A 109 1.07 -8.13 -18.29
C ALA A 109 1.60 -8.34 -19.71
N ILE A 110 2.84 -7.90 -19.96
CA ILE A 110 3.48 -8.04 -21.27
C ILE A 110 4.47 -9.23 -21.33
N ASP A 111 4.41 -10.11 -20.34
CA ASP A 111 5.26 -11.30 -20.20
C ASP A 111 6.76 -10.97 -20.21
N ASN A 112 7.13 -9.86 -19.61
CA ASN A 112 8.52 -9.37 -19.54
C ASN A 112 9.06 -9.36 -18.11
N ASN A 113 8.52 -10.21 -17.23
CA ASN A 113 9.02 -10.29 -15.86
C ASN A 113 10.41 -10.95 -15.83
N GLN A 114 11.36 -10.27 -15.18
CA GLN A 114 12.73 -10.76 -15.03
C GLN A 114 13.09 -11.02 -13.56
N LYS A 115 12.13 -10.87 -12.65
CA LYS A 115 12.35 -11.05 -11.22
C LYS A 115 11.99 -12.48 -10.82
N THR A 116 12.72 -12.99 -9.83
CA THR A 116 12.53 -14.35 -9.31
C THR A 116 11.40 -14.39 -8.27
N PRO A 117 10.81 -15.57 -8.00
CA PRO A 117 9.85 -15.68 -6.90
C PRO A 117 10.45 -15.26 -5.55
N ARG A 118 11.72 -15.57 -5.32
CA ARG A 118 12.41 -15.18 -4.09
C ARG A 118 12.47 -13.66 -3.95
N PHE A 119 12.69 -12.94 -5.05
CA PHE A 119 12.71 -11.47 -5.04
C PHE A 119 11.39 -10.94 -4.50
N PHE A 120 10.25 -11.44 -4.99
CA PHE A 120 8.94 -10.96 -4.55
C PHE A 120 8.62 -11.36 -3.11
N ARG A 121 9.09 -12.52 -2.64
CA ARG A 121 8.93 -12.92 -1.24
C ARG A 121 9.63 -11.93 -0.32
N ILE A 122 10.87 -11.56 -0.64
CA ILE A 122 11.65 -10.60 0.15
C ILE A 122 11.03 -9.21 0.01
N TYR A 123 10.63 -8.83 -1.20
CA TYR A 123 10.03 -7.52 -1.47
C TYR A 123 8.74 -7.32 -0.67
N ASN A 124 7.97 -8.39 -0.44
CA ASN A 124 6.75 -8.34 0.36
C ASN A 124 7.00 -8.06 1.85
N GLU A 125 8.22 -8.20 2.32
CA GLU A 125 8.58 -7.87 3.70
C GLU A 125 8.59 -6.37 3.96
N ILE A 126 8.83 -5.56 2.92
CA ILE A 126 8.94 -4.09 3.05
C ILE A 126 7.66 -3.47 3.64
N PRO A 127 6.47 -3.69 3.07
CA PRO A 127 5.26 -3.10 3.63
C PRO A 127 4.91 -3.66 5.01
N THR A 128 5.28 -4.90 5.29
CA THR A 128 5.06 -5.50 6.61
C THR A 128 5.83 -4.76 7.69
N VAL A 129 7.13 -4.51 7.46
CA VAL A 129 7.97 -3.78 8.41
C VAL A 129 7.45 -2.34 8.59
N ILE A 130 7.12 -1.68 7.50
CA ILE A 130 6.60 -0.31 7.54
C ILE A 130 5.28 -0.26 8.32
N LEU A 131 4.38 -1.21 8.09
CA LEU A 131 3.11 -1.29 8.80
C LEU A 131 3.32 -1.41 10.32
N ILE A 132 4.23 -2.29 10.73
CA ILE A 132 4.54 -2.47 12.16
C ILE A 132 5.05 -1.16 12.75
N VAL A 133 5.99 -0.49 12.09
CA VAL A 133 6.54 0.78 12.55
C VAL A 133 5.44 1.84 12.68
N VAL A 134 4.61 1.98 11.65
CA VAL A 134 3.55 3.00 11.63
C VAL A 134 2.54 2.78 12.76
N ILE A 135 2.12 1.53 12.99
CA ILE A 135 1.13 1.23 14.02
C ILE A 135 1.70 1.57 15.40
N PHE A 136 2.93 1.15 15.70
CA PHE A 136 3.54 1.48 16.98
C PHE A 136 3.69 2.98 17.17
N VAL A 137 4.15 3.69 16.13
CA VAL A 137 4.35 5.14 16.21
C VAL A 137 3.03 5.87 16.43
N VAL A 138 1.98 5.49 15.72
CA VAL A 138 0.68 6.15 15.82
C VAL A 138 0.00 5.87 17.16
N ILE A 139 0.12 4.64 17.67
CA ILE A 139 -0.50 4.25 18.95
C ILE A 139 0.25 4.88 20.13
N PHE A 140 1.57 4.76 20.18
CA PHE A 140 2.37 5.30 21.28
C PHE A 140 2.61 6.79 21.18
N LYS A 141 2.63 7.35 19.98
CA LYS A 141 2.92 8.76 19.71
C LYS A 141 4.15 9.25 20.49
N PRO A 142 5.32 8.61 20.29
CA PRO A 142 6.53 9.02 21.01
C PRO A 142 6.92 10.46 20.66
N LEU A 143 7.47 11.14 21.65
CA LEU A 143 7.94 12.52 21.46
C LEU A 143 9.24 12.58 20.67
#